data_e78126e679b10c0d8f221c8ac631bf0d
#
_entry.id   e78126e679b10c0d8f221c8ac631bf0d
#
_cell.length_a   1.000
_cell.length_b   1.000
_cell.length_c   1.000
_cell.angle_alpha   90.00
_cell.angle_beta   90.00
_cell.angle_gamma   90.00
#
_symmetry.space_group_name_H-M   'P 1'
#
loop_
_entity.id
_entity.type
_entity.pdbx_description
1 polymer ?
#
loop_
_entity_poly.entity_id
_entity_poly.type
_entity_poly.pdbx_seq_one_letter_code
_entity_poly.pdbx_strand_id
1 'polypeptide(L)'
;RTNTLSLRQIKKVKIVERPNNLRDDFVPFFDIIEYDMSQTNADLFLHTHSTNPILQTETIDNAVLTFLKNKSYDSLLGVNRLNKRAYYSDKRPVNHDPHDKLLRTQDLEPIYVDNSCLYIFSRKSFQASENHRIGHTPYFFEMDEIESIDIDYEKDFLFAEMIYKELQGK
;
A
#
# COMPACT_ATOMS: atom_id res chain seq x y z
N ARG A 1 -21.52 -4.34 4.05
CA ARG A 1 -21.30 -3.97 5.47
C ARG A 1 -20.45 -5.04 6.08
N THR A 2 -19.19 -4.75 6.33
CA THR A 2 -18.27 -5.65 7.05
C THR A 2 -18.89 -5.98 8.40
N ASN A 3 -18.90 -7.27 8.76
CA ASN A 3 -19.50 -7.70 10.03
C ASN A 3 -18.57 -7.31 11.19
N THR A 4 -18.63 -6.05 11.60
CA THR A 4 -17.83 -5.46 12.68
C THR A 4 -17.92 -6.24 14.00
N LEU A 5 -18.99 -7.04 14.18
CA LEU A 5 -19.17 -7.87 15.37
C LEU A 5 -18.13 -9.00 15.45
N SER A 6 -17.73 -9.61 14.33
CA SER A 6 -16.72 -10.66 14.33
C SER A 6 -15.33 -10.14 14.67
N LEU A 7 -14.98 -8.92 14.24
CA LEU A 7 -13.68 -8.30 14.57
C LEU A 7 -13.54 -7.97 16.06
N ARG A 8 -14.62 -7.62 16.74
CA ARG A 8 -14.62 -7.35 18.20
C ARG A 8 -14.24 -8.56 19.05
N GLN A 9 -14.36 -9.77 18.50
CA GLN A 9 -14.02 -11.01 19.21
C GLN A 9 -12.52 -11.37 19.11
N ILE A 10 -11.76 -10.71 18.22
CA ILE A 10 -10.34 -10.97 18.06
C ILE A 10 -9.57 -10.24 19.17
N LYS A 11 -8.87 -11.00 20.02
CA LYS A 11 -7.96 -10.41 21.03
C LYS A 11 -6.93 -9.52 20.30
N LYS A 12 -6.67 -8.33 20.83
CA LYS A 12 -5.76 -7.30 20.31
C LYS A 12 -6.32 -6.43 19.18
N VAL A 13 -7.55 -6.66 18.70
CA VAL A 13 -8.22 -5.74 17.77
C VAL A 13 -8.97 -4.68 18.57
N LYS A 14 -8.65 -3.40 18.32
CA LYS A 14 -9.38 -2.24 18.80
C LYS A 14 -10.14 -1.64 17.62
N ILE A 15 -11.46 -1.53 17.75
CA ILE A 15 -12.28 -0.84 16.77
C ILE A 15 -12.27 0.64 17.09
N VAL A 16 -11.85 1.45 16.13
CA VAL A 16 -11.90 2.90 16.18
C VAL A 16 -13.11 3.37 15.37
N GLU A 17 -14.08 3.98 16.04
CA GLU A 17 -15.23 4.55 15.36
C GLU A 17 -14.92 5.98 14.92
N ARG A 18 -15.04 6.25 13.63
CA ARG A 18 -14.82 7.60 13.10
C ARG A 18 -15.96 8.52 13.51
N PRO A 19 -15.66 9.74 13.96
CA PRO A 19 -16.66 10.76 14.19
C PRO A 19 -17.35 11.17 12.88
N ASN A 20 -18.54 11.75 12.97
CA ASN A 20 -19.37 12.02 11.79
C ASN A 20 -18.70 12.94 10.75
N ASN A 21 -17.91 13.89 11.20
CA ASN A 21 -17.14 14.79 10.31
C ASN A 21 -16.01 14.11 9.51
N LEU A 22 -15.66 12.86 9.84
CA LEU A 22 -14.65 12.06 9.11
C LEU A 22 -15.28 10.90 8.32
N ARG A 23 -16.58 10.91 8.07
CA ARG A 23 -17.30 9.83 7.37
C ARG A 23 -17.74 10.18 5.96
N ASP A 24 -17.55 11.43 5.55
CA ASP A 24 -17.89 11.90 4.21
C ASP A 24 -16.83 11.43 3.19
N ASP A 25 -17.26 11.14 1.96
CA ASP A 25 -16.38 10.67 0.88
C ASP A 25 -15.38 11.74 0.42
N PHE A 26 -15.61 13.00 0.74
CA PHE A 26 -14.72 14.13 0.42
C PHE A 26 -13.74 14.48 1.54
N VAL A 27 -13.76 13.76 2.66
CA VAL A 27 -12.77 13.96 3.73
C VAL A 27 -11.39 13.53 3.23
N PRO A 28 -10.36 14.41 3.36
CA PRO A 28 -9.00 14.03 3.02
C PRO A 28 -8.57 12.77 3.78
N PHE A 29 -8.04 11.79 3.06
CA PHE A 29 -7.70 10.50 3.65
C PHE A 29 -6.69 10.63 4.79
N PHE A 30 -5.81 11.60 4.72
CA PHE A 30 -4.79 11.84 5.75
C PHE A 30 -5.37 12.37 7.07
N ASP A 31 -6.50 13.07 7.05
CA ASP A 31 -7.23 13.47 8.26
C ASP A 31 -7.74 12.24 9.03
N ILE A 32 -8.14 11.20 8.29
CA ILE A 32 -8.56 9.93 8.86
C ILE A 32 -7.38 9.23 9.53
N ILE A 33 -6.23 9.19 8.86
CA ILE A 33 -5.00 8.60 9.42
C ILE A 33 -4.59 9.37 10.68
N GLU A 34 -4.58 10.69 10.65
CA GLU A 34 -4.24 11.53 11.80
C GLU A 34 -5.17 11.25 12.99
N TYR A 35 -6.47 11.15 12.74
CA TYR A 35 -7.43 10.75 13.76
C TYR A 35 -7.12 9.37 14.34
N ASP A 36 -6.90 8.36 13.49
CA ASP A 36 -6.59 7.00 13.93
C ASP A 36 -5.29 6.98 14.75
N MET A 37 -4.26 7.73 14.34
CA MET A 37 -3.02 7.91 15.08
C MET A 37 -3.23 8.58 16.44
N SER A 38 -4.20 9.49 16.58
CA SER A 38 -4.53 10.15 17.82
C SER A 38 -5.13 9.20 18.88
N GLN A 39 -5.65 8.04 18.44
CA GLN A 39 -6.27 7.04 19.32
C GLN A 39 -5.25 6.12 20.01
N THR A 40 -3.96 6.34 19.81
CA THR A 40 -2.87 5.53 20.36
C THR A 40 -1.61 6.37 20.63
N ASN A 41 -0.77 5.92 21.55
CA ASN A 41 0.55 6.49 21.82
C ASN A 41 1.68 5.80 21.03
N ALA A 42 1.34 4.99 20.02
CA ALA A 42 2.34 4.35 19.18
C ALA A 42 3.14 5.39 18.37
N ASP A 43 4.42 5.12 18.15
CA ASP A 43 5.31 5.94 17.34
C ASP A 43 5.48 5.43 15.92
N LEU A 44 5.22 4.13 15.72
CA LEU A 44 5.34 3.47 14.41
C LEU A 44 3.97 2.89 14.02
N PHE A 45 3.62 3.10 12.77
CA PHE A 45 2.35 2.68 12.18
C PHE A 45 2.60 1.82 10.96
N LEU A 46 1.85 0.73 10.88
CA LEU A 46 1.69 -0.07 9.69
C LEU A 46 0.25 0.10 9.22
N HIS A 47 0.08 0.50 7.97
CA HIS A 47 -1.22 0.72 7.36
C HIS A 47 -1.41 -0.24 6.19
N THR A 48 -2.48 -1.02 6.24
CA THR A 48 -2.93 -1.92 5.17
C THR A 48 -4.38 -1.62 4.85
N HIS A 49 -4.86 -2.07 3.69
CA HIS A 49 -6.25 -1.91 3.27
C HIS A 49 -7.00 -3.23 3.33
N SER A 50 -8.29 -3.18 3.62
CA SER A 50 -9.17 -4.35 3.60
C SER A 50 -9.49 -4.84 2.19
N THR A 51 -9.13 -4.06 1.19
CA THR A 51 -9.28 -4.35 -0.24
C THR A 51 -8.13 -5.17 -0.82
N ASN A 52 -7.10 -5.48 -0.02
CA ASN A 52 -5.98 -6.34 -0.41
C ASN A 52 -6.09 -7.73 0.27
N PRO A 53 -7.00 -8.61 -0.18
CA PRO A 53 -7.34 -9.84 0.54
C PRO A 53 -6.29 -10.95 0.43
N ILE A 54 -5.30 -10.80 -0.46
CA ILE A 54 -4.26 -11.82 -0.71
C ILE A 54 -2.97 -11.52 0.03
N LEU A 55 -2.85 -10.33 0.65
CA LEU A 55 -1.66 -9.93 1.41
C LEU A 55 -1.31 -10.96 2.50
N GLN A 56 -0.08 -11.47 2.47
CA GLN A 56 0.40 -12.49 3.39
C GLN A 56 1.03 -11.88 4.64
N THR A 57 0.87 -12.58 5.76
CA THR A 57 1.50 -12.19 7.05
C THR A 57 3.02 -12.13 6.93
N GLU A 58 3.61 -13.06 6.18
CA GLU A 58 5.06 -13.13 5.97
C GLU A 58 5.60 -11.90 5.23
N THR A 59 4.86 -11.40 4.25
CA THR A 59 5.19 -10.17 3.53
C THR A 59 5.13 -8.95 4.45
N ILE A 60 4.12 -8.88 5.33
CA ILE A 60 4.02 -7.84 6.35
C ILE A 60 5.23 -7.89 7.30
N ASP A 61 5.59 -9.07 7.81
CA ASP A 61 6.72 -9.25 8.71
C ASP A 61 8.03 -8.84 8.04
N ASN A 62 8.24 -9.23 6.79
CA ASN A 62 9.42 -8.86 6.00
C ASN A 62 9.50 -7.35 5.77
N ALA A 63 8.39 -6.68 5.48
CA ALA A 63 8.34 -5.23 5.33
C ALA A 63 8.71 -4.51 6.64
N VAL A 64 8.15 -4.95 7.77
CA VAL A 64 8.47 -4.41 9.09
C VAL A 64 9.96 -4.60 9.42
N LEU A 65 10.49 -5.80 9.22
CA LEU A 65 11.91 -6.09 9.47
C LEU A 65 12.82 -5.25 8.57
N THR A 66 12.47 -5.07 7.31
CA THR A 66 13.21 -4.25 6.34
C THR A 66 13.26 -2.80 6.80
N PHE A 67 12.11 -2.25 7.20
CA PHE A 67 12.04 -0.87 7.68
C PHE A 67 12.84 -0.67 8.97
N LEU A 68 12.72 -1.59 9.94
CA LEU A 68 13.41 -1.48 11.22
C LEU A 68 14.95 -1.58 11.09
N LYS A 69 15.43 -2.37 10.13
CA LYS A 69 16.88 -2.54 9.88
C LYS A 69 17.50 -1.34 9.16
N ASN A 70 16.72 -0.59 8.40
CA ASN A 70 17.24 0.44 7.52
C ASN A 70 16.87 1.84 8.03
N LYS A 71 17.82 2.50 8.69
CA LYS A 71 17.62 3.82 9.30
C LYS A 71 17.75 5.01 8.33
N SER A 72 18.10 4.76 7.07
CA SER A 72 18.24 5.80 6.05
C SER A 72 16.88 6.25 5.49
N TYR A 73 15.83 5.46 5.71
CA TYR A 73 14.49 5.75 5.23
C TYR A 73 13.57 6.18 6.36
N ASP A 74 12.67 7.09 6.08
CA ASP A 74 11.70 7.64 7.03
C ASP A 74 10.29 7.03 6.90
N SER A 75 10.06 6.33 5.78
CA SER A 75 8.83 5.60 5.50
C SER A 75 9.11 4.42 4.57
N LEU A 76 8.13 3.54 4.40
CA LEU A 76 8.15 2.43 3.45
C LEU A 76 6.77 2.33 2.80
N LEU A 77 6.73 2.07 1.49
CA LEU A 77 5.49 1.77 0.77
C LEU A 77 5.67 0.54 -0.11
N GLY A 78 4.60 -0.24 -0.20
CA GLY A 78 4.50 -1.36 -1.12
C GLY A 78 4.41 -0.89 -2.57
N VAL A 79 5.22 -1.45 -3.44
CA VAL A 79 5.24 -1.10 -4.86
C VAL A 79 5.28 -2.34 -5.74
N ASN A 80 4.72 -2.22 -6.95
CA ASN A 80 4.95 -3.18 -8.02
C ASN A 80 5.99 -2.62 -8.99
N ARG A 81 6.93 -3.49 -9.39
CA ARG A 81 7.94 -3.16 -10.38
C ARG A 81 7.44 -3.48 -11.77
N LEU A 82 7.29 -2.47 -12.61
CA LEU A 82 6.86 -2.62 -13.99
C LEU A 82 8.04 -2.48 -14.96
N ASN A 83 8.30 -3.54 -15.72
CA ASN A 83 9.23 -3.54 -16.86
C ASN A 83 8.46 -3.42 -18.18
N LYS A 84 7.73 -2.31 -18.33
CA LYS A 84 6.90 -2.01 -19.51
C LYS A 84 7.23 -0.62 -20.03
N ARG A 85 7.03 -0.39 -21.33
CA ARG A 85 7.08 0.97 -21.89
C ARG A 85 5.84 1.71 -21.44
N ALA A 86 6.03 2.83 -20.76
CA ALA A 86 4.95 3.68 -20.32
C ALA A 86 5.01 5.05 -20.97
N TYR A 87 3.85 5.67 -21.10
CA TYR A 87 3.67 7.01 -21.66
C TYR A 87 2.79 7.84 -20.72
N TYR A 88 3.07 9.11 -20.63
CA TYR A 88 2.16 10.08 -20.03
C TYR A 88 0.91 10.26 -20.93
N SER A 89 -0.13 10.86 -20.38
CA SER A 89 -1.37 11.15 -21.14
C SER A 89 -1.15 12.09 -22.33
N ASP A 90 -0.12 12.92 -22.29
CA ASP A 90 0.33 13.78 -23.37
C ASP A 90 1.24 13.08 -24.40
N LYS A 91 1.34 11.74 -24.31
CA LYS A 91 2.10 10.86 -25.18
C LYS A 91 3.62 10.92 -25.02
N ARG A 92 4.16 11.69 -24.08
CA ARG A 92 5.60 11.63 -23.77
C ARG A 92 5.96 10.28 -23.17
N PRO A 93 7.06 9.65 -23.58
CA PRO A 93 7.54 8.42 -22.97
C PRO A 93 8.02 8.68 -21.53
N VAL A 94 7.85 7.68 -20.66
CA VAL A 94 8.29 7.76 -19.24
C VAL A 94 9.70 7.20 -19.08
N ASN A 95 9.94 5.98 -19.57
CA ASN A 95 11.15 5.21 -19.28
C ASN A 95 11.88 4.70 -20.53
N HIS A 96 11.66 5.30 -21.67
CA HIS A 96 12.34 4.93 -22.91
C HIS A 96 12.35 6.10 -23.90
N ASP A 97 13.25 6.06 -24.86
CA ASP A 97 13.20 6.92 -26.05
C ASP A 97 12.65 6.12 -27.22
N PRO A 98 11.50 6.52 -27.84
CA PRO A 98 10.92 5.82 -28.98
C PRO A 98 11.74 5.95 -30.27
N HIS A 99 12.71 6.87 -30.31
CA HIS A 99 13.58 7.15 -31.47
C HIS A 99 14.98 6.56 -31.32
N ASP A 100 15.31 5.99 -30.16
CA ASP A 100 16.58 5.33 -29.91
C ASP A 100 16.44 3.81 -30.13
N LYS A 101 17.53 3.07 -29.85
CA LYS A 101 17.57 1.62 -29.94
C LYS A 101 16.45 0.98 -29.12
N LEU A 102 15.66 0.14 -29.80
CA LEU A 102 14.57 -0.59 -29.15
C LEU A 102 15.15 -1.64 -28.19
N LEU A 103 15.18 -1.30 -26.90
CA LEU A 103 15.56 -2.21 -25.84
C LEU A 103 14.47 -3.25 -25.58
N ARG A 104 14.83 -4.42 -25.07
CA ARG A 104 13.85 -5.38 -24.54
C ARG A 104 13.19 -4.78 -23.30
N THR A 105 11.95 -5.17 -22.99
CA THR A 105 11.24 -4.62 -21.84
C THR A 105 11.94 -4.88 -20.50
N GLN A 106 12.60 -6.02 -20.35
CA GLN A 106 13.40 -6.35 -19.16
C GLN A 106 14.68 -5.52 -19.00
N ASP A 107 15.13 -4.85 -20.04
CA ASP A 107 16.34 -4.01 -20.05
C ASP A 107 15.98 -2.52 -19.87
N LEU A 108 14.70 -2.18 -19.79
CA LEU A 108 14.25 -0.83 -19.51
C LEU A 108 14.45 -0.45 -18.05
N GLU A 109 14.62 0.83 -17.80
CA GLU A 109 14.51 1.35 -16.44
C GLU A 109 13.12 1.04 -15.88
N PRO A 110 13.05 0.34 -14.72
CA PRO A 110 11.77 -0.05 -14.16
C PRO A 110 10.98 1.16 -13.65
N ILE A 111 9.66 1.06 -13.75
CA ILE A 111 8.74 1.99 -13.10
C ILE A 111 8.20 1.31 -11.85
N TYR A 112 8.22 2.00 -10.73
CA TYR A 112 7.60 1.55 -9.50
C TYR A 112 6.23 2.20 -9.35
N VAL A 113 5.21 1.36 -9.19
CA VAL A 113 3.83 1.80 -9.01
C VAL A 113 3.41 1.52 -7.58
N ASP A 114 2.94 2.55 -6.86
CA ASP A 114 2.32 2.39 -5.54
C ASP A 114 1.11 1.45 -5.68
N ASN A 115 1.14 0.34 -4.96
CA ASN A 115 0.10 -0.68 -5.02
C ASN A 115 -0.97 -0.55 -3.92
N SER A 116 -0.89 0.49 -3.12
CA SER A 116 -1.83 0.80 -2.04
C SER A 116 -1.99 -0.30 -0.97
N CYS A 117 -1.12 -1.30 -0.96
CA CYS A 117 -1.30 -2.50 -0.13
C CYS A 117 -0.71 -2.32 1.28
N LEU A 118 0.45 -1.68 1.38
CA LEU A 118 1.24 -1.65 2.61
C LEU A 118 2.01 -0.34 2.75
N TYR A 119 1.90 0.29 3.92
CA TYR A 119 2.71 1.47 4.26
C TYR A 119 3.22 1.36 5.69
N ILE A 120 4.48 1.76 5.91
CA ILE A 120 5.05 1.89 7.24
C ILE A 120 5.62 3.30 7.39
N PHE A 121 5.27 3.98 8.46
CA PHE A 121 5.72 5.33 8.76
C PHE A 121 5.72 5.58 10.26
N SER A 122 6.49 6.56 10.70
CA SER A 122 6.49 7.00 12.09
C SER A 122 5.60 8.23 12.28
N ARG A 123 5.18 8.50 13.52
CA ARG A 123 4.51 9.75 13.87
C ARG A 123 5.36 10.96 13.46
N LYS A 124 6.67 10.87 13.67
CA LYS A 124 7.61 11.94 13.33
C LYS A 124 7.68 12.16 11.80
N SER A 125 7.81 11.10 11.00
CA SER A 125 7.87 11.23 9.54
C SER A 125 6.56 11.75 8.95
N PHE A 126 5.42 11.27 9.46
CA PHE A 126 4.09 11.74 9.05
C PHE A 126 3.95 13.26 9.26
N GLN A 127 4.30 13.75 10.44
CA GLN A 127 4.25 15.20 10.73
C GLN A 127 5.25 16.00 9.89
N ALA A 128 6.45 15.48 9.68
CA ALA A 128 7.48 16.15 8.89
C ALA A 128 7.12 16.25 7.39
N SER A 129 6.31 15.32 6.87
CA SER A 129 5.84 15.28 5.48
C SER A 129 4.44 15.89 5.30
N GLU A 130 4.09 16.90 6.08
CA GLU A 130 2.80 17.61 5.99
C GLU A 130 1.59 16.66 6.15
N ASN A 131 1.68 15.75 7.11
CA ASN A 131 0.69 14.71 7.40
C ASN A 131 0.51 13.68 6.27
N HIS A 132 1.58 13.38 5.53
CA HIS A 132 1.58 12.30 4.56
C HIS A 132 2.22 11.02 5.12
N ARG A 133 1.64 9.85 4.78
CA ARG A 133 2.18 8.53 5.15
C ARG A 133 3.44 8.14 4.37
N ILE A 134 3.70 8.82 3.25
CA ILE A 134 4.94 8.71 2.48
C ILE A 134 5.81 9.90 2.90
N GLY A 135 6.98 9.61 3.48
CA GLY A 135 7.92 10.60 3.95
C GLY A 135 8.77 11.19 2.82
N HIS A 136 9.82 11.89 3.21
CA HIS A 136 10.75 12.52 2.24
C HIS A 136 11.76 11.53 1.65
N THR A 137 12.05 10.43 2.36
CA THR A 137 13.00 9.38 1.94
C THR A 137 12.34 8.00 2.05
N PRO A 138 11.33 7.68 1.22
CA PRO A 138 10.62 6.43 1.30
C PRO A 138 11.47 5.25 0.79
N TYR A 139 11.34 4.10 1.43
CA TYR A 139 11.81 2.82 0.89
C TYR A 139 10.72 2.19 0.03
N PHE A 140 11.06 1.80 -1.19
CA PHE A 140 10.17 1.07 -2.09
C PHE A 140 10.31 -0.43 -1.79
N PHE A 141 9.29 -0.98 -1.17
CA PHE A 141 9.21 -2.41 -0.87
C PHE A 141 8.50 -3.11 -2.02
N GLU A 142 9.28 -3.78 -2.85
CA GLU A 142 8.77 -4.51 -4.02
C GLU A 142 7.96 -5.71 -3.55
N MET A 143 6.72 -5.81 -4.00
CA MET A 143 5.78 -6.85 -3.65
C MET A 143 5.42 -7.72 -4.87
N ASP A 144 5.01 -8.96 -4.60
CA ASP A 144 4.44 -9.83 -5.62
C ASP A 144 3.13 -9.23 -6.16
N GLU A 145 2.94 -9.29 -7.49
CA GLU A 145 1.75 -8.74 -8.15
C GLU A 145 0.45 -9.43 -7.70
N ILE A 146 0.52 -10.70 -7.31
CA ILE A 146 -0.64 -11.46 -6.82
C ILE A 146 -1.02 -11.01 -5.41
N GLU A 147 -0.05 -10.86 -4.52
CA GLU A 147 -0.29 -10.40 -3.15
C GLU A 147 -0.82 -8.97 -3.08
N SER A 148 -0.45 -8.15 -4.05
CA SER A 148 -0.80 -6.73 -4.10
C SER A 148 -2.10 -6.43 -4.87
N ILE A 149 -2.91 -7.45 -5.19
CA ILE A 149 -4.22 -7.24 -5.81
C ILE A 149 -5.08 -6.38 -4.91
N ASP A 150 -5.59 -5.28 -5.47
CA ASP A 150 -6.54 -4.38 -4.83
C ASP A 150 -7.92 -4.52 -5.47
N ILE A 151 -8.97 -4.53 -4.67
CA ILE A 151 -10.37 -4.69 -5.09
C ILE A 151 -11.03 -3.32 -5.17
N ASP A 152 -11.05 -2.74 -6.37
CA ASP A 152 -11.78 -1.50 -6.66
C ASP A 152 -13.14 -1.77 -7.35
N TYR A 153 -13.19 -2.84 -8.15
CA TYR A 153 -14.37 -3.20 -8.95
C TYR A 153 -14.75 -4.67 -8.74
N GLU A 154 -15.98 -5.01 -9.13
CA GLU A 154 -16.49 -6.39 -9.04
C GLU A 154 -15.59 -7.42 -9.75
N LYS A 155 -15.02 -7.06 -10.90
CA LYS A 155 -14.07 -7.91 -11.63
C LYS A 155 -12.82 -8.24 -10.81
N ASP A 156 -12.34 -7.28 -10.01
CA ASP A 156 -11.16 -7.46 -9.17
C ASP A 156 -11.48 -8.43 -8.01
N PHE A 157 -12.70 -8.32 -7.47
CA PHE A 157 -13.18 -9.28 -6.47
C PHE A 157 -13.24 -10.71 -7.02
N LEU A 158 -13.82 -10.91 -8.21
CA LEU A 158 -13.86 -12.22 -8.84
C LEU A 158 -12.47 -12.80 -9.08
N PHE A 159 -11.54 -11.96 -9.53
CA PHE A 159 -10.16 -12.36 -9.76
C PHE A 159 -9.45 -12.73 -8.44
N ALA A 160 -9.57 -11.90 -7.42
CA ALA A 160 -9.02 -12.17 -6.09
C ALA A 160 -9.63 -13.46 -5.48
N GLU A 161 -10.94 -13.68 -5.64
CA GLU A 161 -11.61 -14.90 -5.16
C GLU A 161 -11.07 -16.18 -5.84
N MET A 162 -10.86 -16.12 -7.16
CA MET A 162 -10.28 -17.25 -7.91
C MET A 162 -8.87 -17.59 -7.40
N ILE A 163 -8.03 -16.57 -7.23
CA ILE A 163 -6.67 -16.75 -6.72
C ILE A 163 -6.70 -17.28 -5.29
N TYR A 164 -7.52 -16.70 -4.43
CA TYR A 164 -7.64 -17.14 -3.05
C TYR A 164 -8.02 -18.64 -2.95
N LYS A 165 -9.00 -19.09 -3.75
CA LYS A 165 -9.42 -20.51 -3.80
C LYS A 165 -8.27 -21.42 -4.25
N GLU A 166 -7.49 -21.02 -5.23
CA GLU A 166 -6.34 -21.78 -5.70
C GLU A 166 -5.23 -21.88 -4.65
N LEU A 167 -4.98 -20.79 -3.92
CA LEU A 167 -4.00 -20.78 -2.83
C LEU A 167 -4.42 -21.63 -1.63
N GLN A 168 -5.73 -21.75 -1.35
CA GLN A 168 -6.26 -22.58 -0.26
C GLN A 168 -6.35 -24.06 -0.64
N GLY A 169 -6.38 -24.40 -1.94
CA GLY A 169 -6.43 -25.76 -2.44
C GLY A 169 -5.09 -26.49 -2.48
N LYS A 170 -4.02 -25.79 -2.12
CA LYS A 170 -2.65 -26.36 -1.99
C LYS A 170 -2.33 -26.63 -0.52
#